data_73d5b86b505860757c026c2f68bb9bc8
#
_entry.id   73d5b86b505860757c026c2f68bb9bc8
#
_cell.length_a   1.000
_cell.length_b   1.000
_cell.length_c   1.000
_cell.angle_alpha   90.00
_cell.angle_beta   90.00
_cell.angle_gamma   90.00
#
_symmetry.space_group_name_H-M   'P 1'
#
loop_
_entity.id
_entity.type
_entity.pdbx_description
1 polymer ?
#
loop_
_entity_poly.entity_id
_entity_poly.type
_entity_poly.pdbx_seq_one_letter_code
_entity_poly.pdbx_strand_id
1 'polypeptide(L)'
;MAESFLGEHTDYSGLDAPMFNAAAVSAIRGYCGWHIAPSMELSGKVGSAGGKIIRIPALNVTEVTRLALSDGTDLLDDAQWNAAGLIELAVPVEPCLSGIEYTVIAGFNPDDVPDLIAVALQVSRRAASAPAGTVRSQSVNGASVSYSFSGSGATSVQLLQDEREILDKYRIARLP
;
A
#
# COMPACT_ATOMS: atom_id res chain seq x y z
N MET A 1 8.41 0.19 12.99
CA MET A 1 8.94 0.66 11.67
C MET A 1 8.26 -0.18 10.60
N ALA A 2 7.62 0.43 9.62
CA ALA A 2 6.98 -0.34 8.54
C ALA A 2 8.06 -0.96 7.67
N GLU A 3 8.10 -2.28 7.60
CA GLU A 3 9.04 -3.04 6.80
C GLU A 3 8.86 -2.73 5.32
N SER A 4 9.96 -2.45 4.63
CA SER A 4 9.95 -2.10 3.20
C SER A 4 9.92 -3.37 2.36
N PHE A 5 9.05 -3.44 1.36
CA PHE A 5 9.03 -4.55 0.40
C PHE A 5 10.13 -4.47 -0.66
N LEU A 6 10.92 -3.40 -0.69
CA LEU A 6 12.05 -3.26 -1.62
C LEU A 6 13.33 -3.97 -1.16
N GLY A 7 13.41 -4.40 0.12
CA GLY A 7 14.58 -5.11 0.63
C GLY A 7 15.92 -4.42 0.32
N GLU A 8 16.98 -5.20 0.14
CA GLU A 8 18.33 -4.72 -0.19
C GLU A 8 18.58 -4.53 -1.71
N HIS A 9 17.54 -4.55 -2.55
CA HIS A 9 17.67 -4.53 -4.02
C HIS A 9 18.13 -3.19 -4.62
N THR A 10 18.69 -2.28 -3.83
CA THR A 10 19.01 -0.93 -4.28
C THR A 10 20.46 -0.57 -4.07
N ASP A 11 21.28 -0.92 -5.03
CA ASP A 11 22.63 -0.39 -5.17
C ASP A 11 22.59 0.90 -6.02
N TYR A 12 22.31 2.03 -5.37
CA TYR A 12 22.46 3.36 -5.95
C TYR A 12 23.63 4.06 -5.26
N SER A 13 24.84 3.83 -5.79
CA SER A 13 26.03 4.52 -5.32
C SER A 13 25.87 6.04 -5.41
N GLY A 14 25.75 6.70 -4.26
CA GLY A 14 25.86 8.15 -4.13
C GLY A 14 24.58 8.97 -3.93
N LEU A 15 23.42 8.33 -3.79
CA LEU A 15 22.15 9.01 -3.46
C LEU A 15 21.57 8.42 -2.17
N ASP A 16 20.73 9.19 -1.47
CA ASP A 16 19.97 8.69 -0.31
C ASP A 16 18.91 7.66 -0.74
N ALA A 17 19.36 6.55 -1.33
CA ALA A 17 18.52 5.49 -1.85
C ALA A 17 17.46 4.99 -0.85
N PRO A 18 17.77 4.81 0.45
CA PRO A 18 16.78 4.40 1.44
C PRO A 18 15.62 5.40 1.58
N MET A 19 15.89 6.70 1.48
CA MET A 19 14.85 7.74 1.58
C MET A 19 13.93 7.72 0.36
N PHE A 20 14.47 7.61 -0.85
CA PHE A 20 13.66 7.55 -2.07
C PHE A 20 12.85 6.26 -2.18
N ASN A 21 13.41 5.15 -1.71
CA ASN A 21 12.70 3.88 -1.61
C ASN A 21 11.54 3.97 -0.63
N ALA A 22 11.78 4.52 0.56
CA ALA A 22 10.73 4.72 1.55
C ALA A 22 9.62 5.64 1.04
N ALA A 23 9.98 6.71 0.32
CA ALA A 23 9.03 7.64 -0.29
C ALA A 23 8.20 6.95 -1.39
N ALA A 24 8.81 6.13 -2.25
CA ALA A 24 8.12 5.36 -3.29
C ALA A 24 7.13 4.36 -2.66
N VAL A 25 7.59 3.58 -1.68
CA VAL A 25 6.74 2.63 -0.95
C VAL A 25 5.56 3.34 -0.26
N SER A 26 5.81 4.49 0.36
CA SER A 26 4.77 5.29 1.00
C SER A 26 3.74 5.80 -0.01
N ALA A 27 4.17 6.29 -1.19
CA ALA A 27 3.27 6.74 -2.24
C ALA A 27 2.38 5.60 -2.78
N ILE A 28 2.96 4.41 -2.98
CA ILE A 28 2.25 3.23 -3.44
C ILE A 28 1.23 2.76 -2.40
N ARG A 29 1.63 2.64 -1.13
CA ARG A 29 0.72 2.29 -0.03
C ARG A 29 -0.40 3.31 0.14
N GLY A 30 -0.09 4.59 0.00
CA GLY A 30 -1.08 5.67 0.03
C GLY A 30 -2.08 5.57 -1.11
N TYR A 31 -1.66 5.16 -2.30
CA TYR A 31 -2.54 4.93 -3.44
C TYR A 31 -3.42 3.68 -3.25
N CYS A 32 -2.83 2.57 -2.84
CA CYS A 32 -3.53 1.30 -2.66
C CYS A 32 -4.40 1.26 -1.39
N GLY A 33 -4.09 2.11 -0.40
CA GLY A 33 -4.88 2.28 0.83
C GLY A 33 -4.57 1.27 1.93
N TRP A 34 -3.49 0.47 1.79
CA TRP A 34 -3.10 -0.53 2.78
C TRP A 34 -1.62 -0.94 2.64
N HIS A 35 -1.18 -1.89 3.49
CA HIS A 35 0.20 -2.31 3.62
C HIS A 35 0.81 -2.97 2.36
N ILE A 36 0.11 -3.84 1.64
CA ILE A 36 0.40 -4.64 0.44
C ILE A 36 1.40 -5.77 0.69
N ALA A 37 2.64 -5.46 1.00
CA ALA A 37 3.75 -6.40 1.19
C ALA A 37 4.78 -5.84 2.20
N PRO A 38 5.55 -6.71 2.88
CA PRO A 38 5.48 -8.18 2.92
C PRO A 38 4.23 -8.71 3.64
N SER A 39 4.00 -10.05 3.61
CA SER A 39 2.98 -10.67 4.44
C SER A 39 3.34 -10.53 5.91
N MET A 40 2.44 -10.02 6.72
CA MET A 40 2.65 -9.78 8.14
C MET A 40 1.35 -9.76 8.94
N GLU A 41 1.47 -9.78 10.25
CA GLU A 41 0.33 -9.59 11.14
C GLU A 41 -0.14 -8.13 11.11
N LEU A 42 -1.42 -7.94 10.84
CA LEU A 42 -2.11 -6.65 10.85
C LEU A 42 -3.23 -6.67 11.88
N SER A 43 -3.21 -5.72 12.78
CA SER A 43 -4.26 -5.54 13.80
C SER A 43 -4.93 -4.19 13.64
N GLY A 44 -6.23 -4.14 13.90
CA GLY A 44 -6.97 -2.90 13.81
C GLY A 44 -8.40 -3.02 14.28
N LYS A 45 -9.17 -1.96 14.03
CA LYS A 45 -10.60 -1.91 14.30
C LYS A 45 -11.37 -1.55 13.05
N VAL A 46 -12.48 -2.22 12.82
CA VAL A 46 -13.39 -1.93 11.73
C VAL A 46 -14.82 -1.72 12.24
N GLY A 47 -15.60 -1.02 11.44
CA GLY A 47 -17.03 -0.88 11.67
C GLY A 47 -17.81 -1.96 10.95
N SER A 48 -19.09 -2.07 11.31
CA SER A 48 -20.10 -2.83 10.61
C SER A 48 -21.26 -1.92 10.22
N ALA A 49 -21.75 -2.07 9.01
CA ALA A 49 -23.00 -1.45 8.59
C ALA A 49 -24.24 -2.21 9.09
N GLY A 50 -24.02 -3.27 9.84
CA GLY A 50 -25.03 -4.25 10.23
C GLY A 50 -25.01 -5.48 9.33
N GLY A 51 -25.40 -6.64 9.89
CA GLY A 51 -25.47 -7.89 9.16
C GLY A 51 -24.28 -8.83 9.42
N LYS A 52 -24.09 -9.77 8.51
CA LYS A 52 -23.13 -10.88 8.69
C LYS A 52 -21.77 -10.66 8.00
N ILE A 53 -21.65 -9.63 7.18
CA ILE A 53 -20.41 -9.44 6.39
C ILE A 53 -19.62 -8.26 6.94
N ILE A 54 -18.37 -8.53 7.26
CA ILE A 54 -17.37 -7.55 7.69
C ILE A 54 -16.29 -7.46 6.61
N ARG A 55 -15.76 -6.27 6.39
CA ARG A 55 -14.65 -6.06 5.49
C ARG A 55 -13.44 -5.55 6.26
N ILE A 56 -12.35 -6.32 6.21
CA ILE A 56 -11.04 -5.92 6.69
C ILE A 56 -10.31 -5.15 5.58
N PRO A 57 -9.62 -4.04 5.89
CA PRO A 57 -8.87 -3.26 4.92
C PRO A 57 -7.52 -3.91 4.56
N ALA A 58 -7.57 -5.14 4.08
CA ALA A 58 -6.41 -5.91 3.63
C ALA A 58 -6.81 -6.85 2.48
N LEU A 59 -5.86 -7.19 1.63
CA LEU A 59 -5.98 -8.22 0.61
C LEU A 59 -4.98 -9.35 0.91
N ASN A 60 -5.16 -10.49 0.23
CA ASN A 60 -4.37 -11.68 0.46
C ASN A 60 -4.33 -12.09 1.94
N VAL A 61 -5.53 -12.11 2.56
CA VAL A 61 -5.71 -12.58 3.94
C VAL A 61 -5.54 -14.09 3.95
N THR A 62 -4.49 -14.57 4.61
CA THR A 62 -4.18 -15.99 4.74
C THR A 62 -4.73 -16.58 6.03
N GLU A 63 -4.78 -15.79 7.10
CA GLU A 63 -5.24 -16.25 8.39
C GLU A 63 -5.94 -15.11 9.15
N VAL A 64 -6.99 -15.44 9.89
CA VAL A 64 -7.62 -14.56 10.89
C VAL A 64 -7.33 -15.14 12.26
N THR A 65 -6.49 -14.48 13.04
CA THR A 65 -6.06 -14.96 14.37
C THR A 65 -6.91 -14.41 15.50
N ARG A 66 -7.58 -13.28 15.27
CA ARG A 66 -8.50 -12.67 16.23
C ARG A 66 -9.61 -11.94 15.50
N LEU A 67 -10.83 -12.12 15.97
CA LEU A 67 -11.99 -11.35 15.56
C LEU A 67 -12.94 -11.25 16.77
N ALA A 68 -13.11 -10.06 17.32
CA ALA A 68 -13.91 -9.87 18.53
C ALA A 68 -14.64 -8.51 18.51
N LEU A 69 -15.79 -8.43 19.17
CA LEU A 69 -16.41 -7.16 19.49
C LEU A 69 -15.61 -6.40 20.55
N SER A 70 -15.77 -5.09 20.64
CA SER A 70 -15.11 -4.25 21.66
C SER A 70 -15.52 -4.59 23.10
N ASP A 71 -16.63 -5.30 23.29
CA ASP A 71 -17.07 -5.83 24.58
C ASP A 71 -16.37 -7.15 24.97
N GLY A 72 -15.52 -7.69 24.08
CA GLY A 72 -14.79 -8.93 24.27
C GLY A 72 -15.49 -10.17 23.72
N THR A 73 -16.67 -10.05 23.12
CA THR A 73 -17.36 -11.18 22.48
C THR A 73 -16.54 -11.69 21.30
N ASP A 74 -16.17 -12.97 21.33
CA ASP A 74 -15.45 -13.62 20.23
C ASP A 74 -16.41 -13.88 19.05
N LEU A 75 -15.93 -13.60 17.84
CA LEU A 75 -16.65 -13.78 16.58
C LEU A 75 -15.93 -14.77 15.65
N LEU A 76 -14.80 -15.33 16.09
CA LEU A 76 -13.92 -16.10 15.21
C LEU A 76 -14.41 -17.53 14.98
N ASP A 77 -15.01 -18.17 15.98
CA ASP A 77 -15.29 -19.63 15.98
C ASP A 77 -16.10 -20.11 14.77
N ASP A 78 -17.04 -19.29 14.28
CA ASP A 78 -17.91 -19.62 13.12
C ASP A 78 -17.69 -18.65 11.93
N ALA A 79 -16.60 -17.90 11.92
CA ALA A 79 -16.29 -16.95 10.87
C ALA A 79 -15.66 -17.66 9.67
N GLN A 80 -16.11 -17.30 8.46
CA GLN A 80 -15.49 -17.71 7.20
C GLN A 80 -14.93 -16.48 6.50
N TRP A 81 -13.75 -16.58 5.90
CA TRP A 81 -13.12 -15.45 5.22
C TRP A 81 -12.54 -15.85 3.87
N ASN A 82 -12.31 -14.84 3.06
CA ASN A 82 -11.62 -15.01 1.78
C ASN A 82 -10.37 -14.12 1.69
N ALA A 83 -9.55 -14.37 0.68
CA ALA A 83 -8.33 -13.60 0.44
C ALA A 83 -8.59 -12.10 0.16
N ALA A 84 -9.80 -11.70 -0.20
CA ALA A 84 -10.17 -10.30 -0.43
C ALA A 84 -10.52 -9.54 0.87
N GLY A 85 -10.34 -10.15 2.05
CA GLY A 85 -10.60 -9.53 3.35
C GLY A 85 -12.10 -9.42 3.69
N LEU A 86 -12.95 -10.20 3.03
CA LEU A 86 -14.35 -10.32 3.43
C LEU A 86 -14.49 -11.46 4.42
N ILE A 87 -15.16 -11.17 5.54
CA ILE A 87 -15.44 -12.14 6.59
C ILE A 87 -16.97 -12.28 6.71
N GLU A 88 -17.45 -13.51 6.63
CA GLU A 88 -18.84 -13.85 6.90
C GLU A 88 -18.96 -14.43 8.31
N LEU A 89 -19.86 -13.85 9.09
CA LEU A 89 -20.16 -14.27 10.47
C LEU A 89 -21.36 -15.19 10.53
N ALA A 90 -21.38 -16.11 11.47
CA ALA A 90 -22.54 -16.95 11.75
C ALA A 90 -23.74 -16.14 12.22
N VAL A 91 -23.52 -15.12 13.04
CA VAL A 91 -24.54 -14.24 13.63
C VAL A 91 -24.36 -12.80 13.14
N PRO A 92 -25.45 -12.09 12.81
CA PRO A 92 -25.34 -10.70 12.41
C PRO A 92 -24.88 -9.81 13.57
N VAL A 93 -24.03 -8.83 13.25
CA VAL A 93 -23.56 -7.81 14.19
C VAL A 93 -24.35 -6.52 13.96
N GLU A 94 -24.67 -5.82 15.04
CA GLU A 94 -25.30 -4.51 14.99
C GLU A 94 -24.39 -3.46 14.33
N PRO A 95 -24.98 -2.41 13.71
CA PRO A 95 -24.18 -1.33 13.12
C PRO A 95 -23.28 -0.67 14.16
N CYS A 96 -21.98 -0.55 13.82
CA CYS A 96 -20.99 0.10 14.67
C CYS A 96 -19.88 0.74 13.82
N LEU A 97 -19.28 1.85 14.28
CA LEU A 97 -18.23 2.54 13.53
C LEU A 97 -16.85 1.90 13.68
N SER A 98 -16.51 1.35 14.83
CA SER A 98 -15.21 0.72 15.11
C SER A 98 -15.32 -0.28 16.26
N GLY A 99 -16.41 -1.03 16.28
CA GLY A 99 -16.74 -1.97 17.36
C GLY A 99 -16.15 -3.36 17.18
N ILE A 100 -15.45 -3.63 16.08
CA ILE A 100 -14.90 -4.95 15.79
C ILE A 100 -13.38 -4.87 15.73
N GLU A 101 -12.73 -5.57 16.63
CA GLU A 101 -11.27 -5.75 16.68
C GLU A 101 -10.87 -6.96 15.84
N TYR A 102 -9.83 -6.81 15.03
CA TYR A 102 -9.29 -7.90 14.23
C TYR A 102 -7.78 -8.00 14.34
N THR A 103 -7.26 -9.20 14.19
CA THR A 103 -5.86 -9.49 13.91
C THR A 103 -5.81 -10.54 12.81
N VAL A 104 -5.08 -10.25 11.75
CA VAL A 104 -4.99 -11.10 10.55
C VAL A 104 -3.56 -11.19 10.06
N ILE A 105 -3.22 -12.29 9.42
CA ILE A 105 -2.01 -12.38 8.59
C ILE A 105 -2.43 -12.06 7.16
N ALA A 106 -1.88 -10.98 6.62
CA ALA A 106 -2.23 -10.50 5.30
C ALA A 106 -1.06 -9.81 4.59
N GLY A 107 -1.15 -9.76 3.28
CA GLY A 107 -0.11 -9.20 2.42
C GLY A 107 0.46 -10.22 1.46
N PHE A 108 1.15 -9.72 0.45
CA PHE A 108 1.81 -10.57 -0.54
C PHE A 108 3.27 -10.83 -0.15
N ASN A 109 3.79 -12.00 -0.51
CA ASN A 109 5.23 -12.19 -0.48
C ASN A 109 5.86 -11.33 -1.59
N PRO A 110 6.94 -10.56 -1.32
CA PRO A 110 7.62 -9.76 -2.34
C PRO A 110 8.00 -10.52 -3.61
N ASP A 111 8.37 -11.79 -3.48
CA ASP A 111 8.72 -12.65 -4.62
C ASP A 111 7.54 -12.96 -5.55
N ASP A 112 6.31 -12.88 -5.04
CA ASP A 112 5.09 -13.16 -5.80
C ASP A 112 4.53 -11.92 -6.52
N VAL A 113 5.10 -10.73 -6.27
CA VAL A 113 4.63 -9.45 -6.80
C VAL A 113 5.76 -8.64 -7.47
N PRO A 114 6.46 -9.21 -8.47
CA PRO A 114 7.60 -8.56 -9.12
C PRO A 114 7.22 -7.26 -9.84
N ASP A 115 5.99 -7.12 -10.31
CA ASP A 115 5.48 -5.91 -10.92
C ASP A 115 5.30 -4.76 -9.92
N LEU A 116 4.86 -5.04 -8.69
CA LEU A 116 4.84 -4.06 -7.60
C LEU A 116 6.25 -3.54 -7.31
N ILE A 117 7.23 -4.44 -7.24
CA ILE A 117 8.63 -4.10 -7.02
C ILE A 117 9.19 -3.27 -8.17
N ALA A 118 8.89 -3.65 -9.41
CA ALA A 118 9.31 -2.91 -10.61
C ALA A 118 8.77 -1.47 -10.60
N VAL A 119 7.49 -1.28 -10.27
CA VAL A 119 6.89 0.06 -10.13
C VAL A 119 7.58 0.85 -9.03
N ALA A 120 7.80 0.25 -7.86
CA ALA A 120 8.46 0.93 -6.75
C ALA A 120 9.88 1.38 -7.08
N LEU A 121 10.65 0.54 -7.78
CA LEU A 121 11.99 0.88 -8.27
C LEU A 121 11.96 2.01 -9.31
N GLN A 122 10.99 2.01 -10.23
CA GLN A 122 10.84 3.09 -11.22
C GLN A 122 10.52 4.42 -10.55
N VAL A 123 9.59 4.43 -9.60
CA VAL A 123 9.23 5.63 -8.81
C VAL A 123 10.43 6.13 -8.03
N SER A 124 11.15 5.23 -7.34
CA SER A 124 12.35 5.57 -6.59
C SER A 124 13.45 6.17 -7.47
N ARG A 125 13.76 5.55 -8.63
CA ARG A 125 14.74 6.06 -9.60
C ARG A 125 14.37 7.43 -10.13
N ARG A 126 13.11 7.63 -10.48
CA ARG A 126 12.61 8.94 -10.94
C ARG A 126 12.74 9.99 -9.85
N ALA A 127 12.43 9.64 -8.59
CA ALA A 127 12.60 10.51 -7.45
C ALA A 127 14.06 10.93 -7.23
N ALA A 128 14.98 9.96 -7.31
CA ALA A 128 16.40 10.19 -7.14
C ALA A 128 17.04 11.00 -8.28
N SER A 129 16.55 10.86 -9.51
CA SER A 129 17.07 11.57 -10.70
C SER A 129 16.47 12.96 -10.90
N ALA A 130 15.50 13.38 -10.09
CA ALA A 130 14.93 14.70 -10.20
C ALA A 130 15.94 15.76 -9.78
N PRO A 131 16.19 16.80 -10.61
CA PRO A 131 17.13 17.86 -10.26
C PRO A 131 16.63 18.61 -9.02
N ALA A 132 17.54 18.86 -8.08
CA ALA A 132 17.26 19.71 -6.92
C ALA A 132 17.04 21.15 -7.38
N GLY A 133 15.79 21.62 -7.37
CA GLY A 133 15.44 23.00 -7.75
C GLY A 133 14.60 23.10 -9.02
N THR A 134 14.22 24.34 -9.36
CA THR A 134 13.35 24.69 -10.50
C THR A 134 14.09 24.79 -11.84
N VAL A 135 15.15 24.02 -12.09
CA VAL A 135 15.88 24.05 -13.36
C VAL A 135 15.05 23.39 -14.44
N ARG A 136 14.44 24.18 -15.31
CA ARG A 136 13.59 23.70 -16.43
C ARG A 136 14.40 23.32 -17.66
N SER A 137 15.60 23.88 -17.85
CA SER A 137 16.49 23.52 -18.93
C SER A 137 17.92 23.81 -18.55
N GLN A 138 18.84 22.97 -18.98
CA GLN A 138 20.28 23.18 -18.84
C GLN A 138 20.93 23.02 -20.21
N SER A 139 21.71 24.02 -20.62
CA SER A 139 22.45 23.99 -21.86
C SER A 139 23.93 24.03 -21.57
N VAL A 140 24.67 23.04 -22.08
CA VAL A 140 26.13 22.96 -21.97
C VAL A 140 26.69 22.64 -23.38
N ASN A 141 27.56 23.52 -23.89
CA ASN A 141 28.25 23.33 -25.16
C ASN A 141 27.33 23.00 -26.37
N GLY A 142 26.15 23.64 -26.47
CA GLY A 142 25.23 23.41 -27.57
C GLY A 142 24.29 22.22 -27.44
N ALA A 143 24.44 21.38 -26.41
CA ALA A 143 23.49 20.35 -26.05
C ALA A 143 22.49 20.92 -25.03
N SER A 144 21.20 20.86 -25.34
CA SER A 144 20.13 21.32 -24.45
C SER A 144 19.35 20.13 -23.92
N VAL A 145 19.27 19.99 -22.60
CA VAL A 145 18.40 19.01 -21.93
C VAL A 145 17.26 19.77 -21.29
N SER A 146 16.04 19.49 -21.75
CA SER A 146 14.81 20.05 -21.19
C SER A 146 14.14 19.01 -20.30
N TYR A 147 13.88 19.39 -19.05
CA TYR A 147 13.09 18.57 -18.13
C TYR A 147 11.64 19.07 -18.17
N SER A 148 10.72 18.21 -18.60
CA SER A 148 9.29 18.52 -18.55
C SER A 148 8.73 18.16 -17.17
N PHE A 149 8.36 19.19 -16.40
CA PHE A 149 7.61 19.01 -15.17
C PHE A 149 6.10 19.08 -15.47
N SER A 150 5.40 18.00 -15.29
CA SER A 150 3.93 18.01 -15.29
C SER A 150 3.44 18.47 -13.92
N GLY A 151 3.15 19.74 -13.77
CA GLY A 151 2.45 20.29 -12.61
C GLY A 151 3.35 20.72 -11.44
N SER A 152 2.91 21.77 -10.80
CA SER A 152 3.45 22.45 -9.60
C SER A 152 4.44 21.65 -8.75
N GLY A 153 5.69 21.97 -8.88
CA GLY A 153 6.79 22.05 -7.90
C GLY A 153 6.94 21.02 -6.78
N ALA A 154 6.29 19.88 -6.79
CA ALA A 154 6.35 18.95 -5.68
C ALA A 154 6.61 17.54 -6.18
N THR A 155 7.76 17.05 -5.82
CA THR A 155 8.12 15.64 -5.65
C THR A 155 7.87 14.72 -6.84
N SER A 156 8.94 14.35 -7.46
CA SER A 156 9.14 13.24 -8.40
C SER A 156 8.59 11.85 -7.97
N VAL A 157 7.93 11.78 -6.83
CA VAL A 157 7.28 10.57 -6.25
C VAL A 157 5.83 10.41 -6.72
N GLN A 158 5.33 11.30 -7.57
CA GLN A 158 3.97 11.18 -8.12
C GLN A 158 3.86 9.94 -9.01
N LEU A 159 2.84 9.12 -8.76
CA LEU A 159 2.56 7.94 -9.57
C LEU A 159 1.99 8.34 -10.93
N LEU A 160 2.58 7.81 -11.99
CA LEU A 160 2.11 7.96 -13.37
C LEU A 160 0.83 7.15 -13.59
N GLN A 161 0.11 7.44 -14.68
CA GLN A 161 -1.13 6.74 -15.01
C GLN A 161 -0.89 5.24 -15.23
N ASP A 162 0.12 4.87 -16.01
CA ASP A 162 0.47 3.47 -16.28
C ASP A 162 0.87 2.72 -15.00
N GLU A 163 1.57 3.41 -14.08
CA GLU A 163 1.92 2.84 -12.76
C GLU A 163 0.68 2.59 -11.91
N ARG A 164 -0.30 3.51 -11.95
CA ARG A 164 -1.57 3.35 -11.23
C ARG A 164 -2.38 2.18 -11.78
N GLU A 165 -2.43 1.99 -13.09
CA GLU A 165 -3.12 0.87 -13.73
C GLU A 165 -2.55 -0.48 -13.28
N ILE A 166 -1.22 -0.59 -13.15
CA ILE A 166 -0.58 -1.78 -12.58
C ILE A 166 -0.97 -1.97 -11.10
N LEU A 167 -1.03 -0.87 -10.35
CA LEU A 167 -1.30 -0.89 -8.91
C LEU A 167 -2.79 -1.11 -8.57
N ASP A 168 -3.71 -0.89 -9.50
CA ASP A 168 -5.16 -1.00 -9.25
C ASP A 168 -5.57 -2.39 -8.77
N LYS A 169 -4.87 -3.45 -9.21
CA LYS A 169 -5.13 -4.82 -8.71
C LYS A 169 -4.78 -5.03 -7.23
N TYR A 170 -3.93 -4.16 -6.67
CA TYR A 170 -3.54 -4.18 -5.26
C TYR A 170 -4.35 -3.19 -4.41
N ARG A 171 -5.25 -2.45 -5.02
CA ARG A 171 -5.98 -1.39 -4.36
C ARG A 171 -7.20 -1.93 -3.61
N ILE A 172 -7.37 -1.50 -2.38
CA ILE A 172 -8.63 -1.73 -1.66
C ILE A 172 -9.70 -0.81 -2.25
N ALA A 173 -10.83 -1.40 -2.65
CA ALA A 173 -11.97 -0.62 -3.07
C ALA A 173 -12.42 0.28 -1.90
N ARG A 174 -12.43 1.59 -2.10
CA ARG A 174 -13.00 2.51 -1.12
C ARG A 174 -14.49 2.22 -1.01
N LEU A 175 -14.99 2.10 0.20
CA LEU A 175 -16.43 2.10 0.44
C LEU A 175 -16.97 3.46 0.01
N PRO A 176 -18.15 3.51 -0.63
CA PRO A 176 -18.81 4.75 -1.01
C PRO A 176 -19.17 5.59 0.21
#